data_782e26c185ef2abbb9be3d80d3b63dca
#
_entry.id   782e26c185ef2abbb9be3d80d3b63dca
#
_cell.length_a   1.000
_cell.length_b   1.000
_cell.length_c   1.000
_cell.angle_alpha   90.00
_cell.angle_beta   90.00
_cell.angle_gamma   90.00
#
_symmetry.space_group_name_H-M   'P 1'
#
loop_
_entity.id
_entity.type
_entity.pdbx_description
1 polymer ?
#
loop_
_entity_poly.entity_id
_entity_poly.type
_entity_poly.pdbx_seq_one_letter_code
_entity_poly.pdbx_strand_id
1 'polypeptide(L)'
;MKNQFDRHRRLRKTKTMRDLVRETVLHTDDLIYPIFVKDGKEPKTEVVSMPGVFQFPLHELEEEMRTVENLGIKAVILFGIPAEKDAVGTQAYHDHGIIQEATRLIKKSFPEILVVADTCLCEFTDHGHCGVIENGEILNDESLDLLKQTAVSQAKAGADIIAPSNMMDGFVQVIREGLDEADFYDIPIMSYAVKYASAFYGPFRDAAGSAPQFGDRKSYQMDPANREEALREAISDEQEGADFLIVKPSLSYLDIMRDVKNNTNLPVVAYNVSGEYAMVKAAAQNGWIDEEKIVLEMLTSMKRAGATLIITYFAKDVSKYLNK
;
A
#
# COMPACT_ATOMS: atom_id res chain seq x y z
N MET A 1 38.02 -13.41 -41.17
CA MET A 1 37.04 -12.32 -40.99
C MET A 1 36.82 -12.12 -39.49
N LYS A 2 37.18 -10.95 -38.93
CA LYS A 2 36.80 -10.63 -37.53
C LYS A 2 35.30 -10.45 -37.51
N ASN A 3 34.62 -11.22 -36.64
CA ASN A 3 33.16 -11.11 -36.45
C ASN A 3 32.79 -9.67 -36.07
N GLN A 4 32.08 -8.97 -36.93
CA GLN A 4 31.65 -7.56 -36.77
C GLN A 4 30.32 -7.45 -36.02
N PHE A 5 30.16 -8.20 -34.94
CA PHE A 5 28.94 -8.12 -34.10
C PHE A 5 29.31 -7.94 -32.62
N ASP A 6 28.46 -7.27 -31.88
CA ASP A 6 28.60 -7.08 -30.45
C ASP A 6 28.37 -8.38 -29.68
N ARG A 7 29.17 -8.59 -28.64
CA ARG A 7 29.11 -9.80 -27.83
C ARG A 7 28.59 -9.49 -26.42
N HIS A 8 27.33 -9.15 -26.29
CA HIS A 8 26.69 -8.82 -25.01
C HIS A 8 26.76 -9.98 -23.98
N ARG A 9 26.93 -11.24 -24.42
CA ARG A 9 27.09 -12.40 -23.53
C ARG A 9 28.34 -12.33 -22.63
N ARG A 10 29.31 -11.47 -22.92
CA ARG A 10 30.52 -11.29 -22.10
C ARG A 10 30.19 -10.94 -20.66
N LEU A 11 29.20 -10.04 -20.44
CA LEU A 11 28.76 -9.58 -19.14
C LEU A 11 27.78 -10.55 -18.43
N ARG A 12 27.41 -11.67 -19.09
CA ARG A 12 26.45 -12.64 -18.54
C ARG A 12 27.07 -14.02 -18.25
N LYS A 13 28.36 -14.20 -18.54
CA LYS A 13 29.01 -15.53 -18.58
C LYS A 13 29.02 -16.22 -17.22
N THR A 14 29.27 -15.52 -16.13
CA THR A 14 29.34 -16.06 -14.77
C THR A 14 28.36 -15.35 -13.85
N LYS A 15 27.98 -15.98 -12.71
CA LYS A 15 27.18 -15.38 -11.67
C LYS A 15 27.85 -14.08 -11.16
N THR A 16 29.12 -14.15 -10.79
CA THR A 16 29.89 -13.01 -10.29
C THR A 16 29.88 -11.83 -11.26
N MET A 17 30.04 -12.09 -12.57
CA MET A 17 29.99 -11.04 -13.58
C MET A 17 28.58 -10.40 -13.65
N ARG A 18 27.52 -11.21 -13.58
CA ARG A 18 26.15 -10.68 -13.56
C ARG A 18 25.87 -9.85 -12.30
N ASP A 19 26.38 -10.30 -11.15
CA ASP A 19 26.22 -9.57 -9.88
C ASP A 19 26.98 -8.23 -9.92
N LEU A 20 28.18 -8.19 -10.52
CA LEU A 20 29.01 -6.99 -10.64
C LEU A 20 28.35 -5.89 -11.50
N VAL A 21 27.61 -6.26 -12.55
CA VAL A 21 26.99 -5.30 -13.49
C VAL A 21 25.48 -5.11 -13.27
N ARG A 22 24.99 -5.56 -12.13
CA ARG A 22 23.57 -5.46 -11.80
C ARG A 22 23.18 -3.99 -11.57
N GLU A 23 22.19 -3.51 -12.33
CA GLU A 23 21.73 -2.12 -12.30
C GLU A 23 20.64 -1.90 -11.21
N THR A 24 19.84 -2.92 -10.92
CA THR A 24 18.72 -2.84 -9.96
C THR A 24 18.94 -3.84 -8.84
N VAL A 25 18.88 -3.37 -7.61
CA VAL A 25 19.01 -4.19 -6.41
C VAL A 25 17.76 -4.02 -5.56
N LEU A 26 17.27 -5.09 -4.97
CA LEU A 26 16.19 -5.12 -4.00
C LEU A 26 16.80 -5.28 -2.60
N HIS A 27 16.39 -4.42 -1.67
CA HIS A 27 16.79 -4.45 -0.26
C HIS A 27 15.57 -4.63 0.65
N THR A 28 15.78 -5.14 1.86
CA THR A 28 14.73 -5.19 2.88
C THR A 28 14.19 -3.78 3.22
N ASP A 29 15.04 -2.76 3.16
CA ASP A 29 14.67 -1.35 3.39
C ASP A 29 13.71 -0.79 2.33
N ASP A 30 13.55 -1.47 1.20
CA ASP A 30 12.60 -1.08 0.16
C ASP A 30 11.16 -1.53 0.47
N LEU A 31 10.96 -2.36 1.52
CA LEU A 31 9.71 -3.06 1.75
C LEU A 31 8.85 -2.39 2.82
N ILE A 32 7.54 -2.25 2.53
CA ILE A 32 6.51 -1.87 3.48
C ILE A 32 5.56 -3.07 3.62
N TYR A 33 5.37 -3.56 4.85
CA TYR A 33 4.53 -4.74 5.10
C TYR A 33 3.09 -4.37 5.47
N PRO A 34 2.07 -4.80 4.68
CA PRO A 34 0.67 -4.55 4.98
C PRO A 34 0.15 -5.46 6.11
N ILE A 35 -0.51 -4.87 7.10
CA ILE A 35 -1.11 -5.57 8.24
C ILE A 35 -2.58 -5.20 8.36
N PHE A 36 -3.45 -6.21 8.47
CA PHE A 36 -4.86 -6.04 8.83
C PHE A 36 -5.00 -6.15 10.34
N VAL A 37 -5.55 -5.11 10.97
CA VAL A 37 -5.82 -5.07 12.41
C VAL A 37 -7.33 -5.05 12.63
N LYS A 38 -7.84 -5.97 13.45
CA LYS A 38 -9.28 -6.11 13.72
C LYS A 38 -9.60 -5.81 15.18
N ASP A 39 -10.78 -5.23 15.39
CA ASP A 39 -11.36 -5.12 16.71
C ASP A 39 -11.78 -6.50 17.25
N GLY A 40 -11.88 -6.59 18.57
CA GLY A 40 -12.37 -7.77 19.27
C GLY A 40 -11.26 -8.59 19.94
N LYS A 41 -11.71 -9.67 20.62
CA LYS A 41 -10.84 -10.57 21.39
C LYS A 41 -10.64 -11.93 20.72
N GLU A 42 -11.30 -12.16 19.58
CA GLU A 42 -11.14 -13.40 18.84
C GLU A 42 -9.71 -13.49 18.27
N PRO A 43 -9.11 -14.69 18.26
CA PRO A 43 -7.74 -14.86 17.78
C PRO A 43 -7.59 -14.40 16.32
N LYS A 44 -6.34 -14.24 15.88
CA LYS A 44 -6.04 -13.92 14.47
C LYS A 44 -6.70 -14.90 13.52
N THR A 45 -7.19 -14.38 12.41
CA THR A 45 -7.91 -15.16 11.41
C THR A 45 -7.16 -15.08 10.08
N GLU A 46 -6.86 -16.22 9.47
CA GLU A 46 -6.23 -16.25 8.16
C GLU A 46 -7.20 -15.81 7.06
N VAL A 47 -6.73 -14.99 6.14
CA VAL A 47 -7.48 -14.57 4.96
C VAL A 47 -7.44 -15.69 3.92
N VAL A 48 -8.55 -16.38 3.70
CA VAL A 48 -8.62 -17.59 2.84
C VAL A 48 -8.09 -17.34 1.42
N SER A 49 -8.41 -16.18 0.85
CA SER A 49 -7.94 -15.79 -0.49
C SER A 49 -6.49 -15.29 -0.53
N MET A 50 -5.80 -15.21 0.63
CA MET A 50 -4.42 -14.75 0.76
C MET A 50 -3.64 -15.63 1.76
N PRO A 51 -3.25 -16.86 1.39
CA PRO A 51 -2.57 -17.79 2.30
C PRO A 51 -1.35 -17.18 2.99
N GLY A 52 -1.28 -17.29 4.33
CA GLY A 52 -0.21 -16.71 5.15
C GLY A 52 -0.42 -15.25 5.56
N VAL A 53 -1.52 -14.60 5.13
CA VAL A 53 -1.93 -13.27 5.56
C VAL A 53 -3.05 -13.40 6.60
N PHE A 54 -2.95 -12.62 7.69
CA PHE A 54 -3.88 -12.72 8.83
C PHE A 54 -4.49 -11.36 9.17
N GLN A 55 -5.68 -11.39 9.74
CA GLN A 55 -6.28 -10.28 10.47
C GLN A 55 -5.91 -10.44 11.94
N PHE A 56 -5.17 -9.48 12.49
CA PHE A 56 -4.64 -9.53 13.85
C PHE A 56 -5.52 -8.73 14.83
N PRO A 57 -5.98 -9.32 15.96
CA PRO A 57 -6.48 -8.52 17.05
C PRO A 57 -5.31 -7.81 17.76
N LEU A 58 -5.57 -6.69 18.44
CA LEU A 58 -4.52 -5.89 19.10
C LEU A 58 -3.62 -6.71 20.04
N HIS A 59 -4.18 -7.66 20.77
CA HIS A 59 -3.42 -8.46 21.75
C HIS A 59 -2.44 -9.47 21.12
N GLU A 60 -2.56 -9.77 19.82
CA GLU A 60 -1.62 -10.62 19.07
C GLU A 60 -0.69 -9.79 18.14
N LEU A 61 -0.90 -8.48 18.03
CA LEU A 61 -0.16 -7.63 17.12
C LEU A 61 1.32 -7.49 17.52
N GLU A 62 1.64 -7.46 18.82
CA GLU A 62 3.03 -7.37 19.28
C GLU A 62 3.90 -8.56 18.85
N GLU A 63 3.36 -9.77 18.80
CA GLU A 63 4.09 -10.95 18.34
C GLU A 63 4.42 -10.85 16.84
N GLU A 64 3.48 -10.38 16.03
CA GLU A 64 3.70 -10.13 14.61
C GLU A 64 4.74 -9.01 14.40
N MET A 65 4.65 -7.92 15.15
CA MET A 65 5.58 -6.80 15.05
C MET A 65 7.01 -7.22 15.47
N ARG A 66 7.16 -8.08 16.46
CA ARG A 66 8.47 -8.66 16.83
C ARG A 66 9.05 -9.49 15.68
N THR A 67 8.21 -10.21 14.95
CA THR A 67 8.62 -10.93 13.74
C THR A 67 9.09 -9.97 12.64
N VAL A 68 8.35 -8.88 12.43
CA VAL A 68 8.69 -7.82 11.47
C VAL A 68 10.05 -7.18 11.80
N GLU A 69 10.25 -6.81 13.06
CA GLU A 69 11.51 -6.23 13.56
C GLU A 69 12.70 -7.18 13.38
N ASN A 70 12.55 -8.45 13.76
CA ASN A 70 13.60 -9.47 13.62
C ASN A 70 13.98 -9.74 12.16
N LEU A 71 13.09 -9.51 11.21
CA LEU A 71 13.34 -9.61 9.79
C LEU A 71 13.96 -8.34 9.18
N GLY A 72 14.14 -7.29 9.98
CA GLY A 72 14.72 -6.02 9.56
C GLY A 72 13.81 -5.16 8.69
N ILE A 73 12.49 -5.45 8.66
CA ILE A 73 11.50 -4.63 7.95
C ILE A 73 11.26 -3.37 8.77
N LYS A 74 11.39 -2.20 8.15
CA LYS A 74 11.38 -0.90 8.84
C LYS A 74 10.04 -0.17 8.80
N ALA A 75 9.11 -0.61 7.96
CA ALA A 75 7.82 0.06 7.81
C ALA A 75 6.67 -0.93 7.65
N VAL A 76 5.55 -0.61 8.26
CA VAL A 76 4.28 -1.32 8.09
C VAL A 76 3.20 -0.35 7.63
N ILE A 77 2.22 -0.85 6.84
CA ILE A 77 1.01 -0.10 6.54
C ILE A 77 -0.19 -0.81 7.17
N LEU A 78 -1.01 -0.06 7.90
CA LEU A 78 -2.12 -0.60 8.69
C LEU A 78 -3.46 -0.42 7.98
N PHE A 79 -4.27 -1.48 7.94
CA PHE A 79 -5.65 -1.51 7.49
C PHE A 79 -6.55 -1.94 8.65
N GLY A 80 -7.56 -1.12 8.99
CA GLY A 80 -8.43 -1.35 10.14
C GLY A 80 -9.69 -2.12 9.78
N ILE A 81 -10.09 -3.03 10.66
CA ILE A 81 -11.36 -3.74 10.58
C ILE A 81 -12.11 -3.47 11.89
N PRO A 82 -12.98 -2.45 11.91
CA PRO A 82 -13.74 -2.10 13.12
C PRO A 82 -14.81 -3.12 13.42
N ALA A 83 -15.23 -3.21 14.69
CA ALA A 83 -16.34 -4.05 15.12
C ALA A 83 -17.70 -3.53 14.61
N GLU A 84 -17.83 -2.22 14.50
CA GLU A 84 -19.03 -1.54 14.04
C GLU A 84 -18.72 -0.61 12.87
N LYS A 85 -19.64 -0.54 11.92
CA LYS A 85 -19.57 0.32 10.76
C LYS A 85 -20.84 1.15 10.66
N ASP A 86 -20.73 2.37 10.12
CA ASP A 86 -21.86 3.26 9.89
C ASP A 86 -21.76 3.97 8.53
N ALA A 87 -22.73 4.81 8.21
CA ALA A 87 -22.80 5.45 6.90
C ALA A 87 -21.68 6.47 6.62
N VAL A 88 -20.99 6.95 7.65
CA VAL A 88 -19.94 7.99 7.54
C VAL A 88 -18.57 7.50 8.00
N GLY A 89 -18.47 6.23 8.41
CA GLY A 89 -17.20 5.64 8.83
C GLY A 89 -16.63 6.23 10.11
N THR A 90 -17.47 6.51 11.12
CA THR A 90 -17.09 7.18 12.38
C THR A 90 -15.85 6.58 13.04
N GLN A 91 -15.67 5.26 12.97
CA GLN A 91 -14.51 4.57 13.55
C GLN A 91 -13.18 4.92 12.86
N ALA A 92 -13.19 5.46 11.64
CA ALA A 92 -11.97 5.86 10.93
C ALA A 92 -11.27 7.04 11.61
N TYR A 93 -12.05 8.01 12.13
CA TYR A 93 -11.53 9.24 12.77
C TYR A 93 -11.73 9.30 14.29
N HIS A 94 -12.23 8.22 14.88
CA HIS A 94 -12.37 8.13 16.33
C HIS A 94 -11.00 8.02 17.02
N ASP A 95 -10.77 8.80 18.10
CA ASP A 95 -9.49 8.83 18.82
C ASP A 95 -9.02 7.45 19.33
N HIS A 96 -9.97 6.55 19.60
CA HIS A 96 -9.74 5.15 19.99
C HIS A 96 -10.15 4.16 18.90
N GLY A 97 -10.13 4.57 17.63
CA GLY A 97 -10.32 3.66 16.50
C GLY A 97 -9.22 2.61 16.42
N ILE A 98 -9.51 1.50 15.74
CA ILE A 98 -8.60 0.35 15.71
C ILE A 98 -7.21 0.69 15.13
N ILE A 99 -7.12 1.57 14.12
CA ILE A 99 -5.85 2.04 13.54
C ILE A 99 -5.09 2.88 14.57
N GLN A 100 -5.78 3.79 15.28
CA GLN A 100 -5.17 4.65 16.28
C GLN A 100 -4.62 3.84 17.47
N GLU A 101 -5.38 2.84 17.95
CA GLU A 101 -4.91 1.95 19.02
C GLU A 101 -3.74 1.06 18.57
N ALA A 102 -3.79 0.50 17.36
CA ALA A 102 -2.69 -0.27 16.80
C ALA A 102 -1.42 0.58 16.63
N THR A 103 -1.58 1.81 16.15
CA THR A 103 -0.47 2.76 16.00
C THR A 103 0.18 3.05 17.35
N ARG A 104 -0.59 3.40 18.40
CA ARG A 104 -0.06 3.65 19.75
C ARG A 104 0.69 2.44 20.31
N LEU A 105 0.12 1.24 20.11
CA LEU A 105 0.75 -0.01 20.55
C LEU A 105 2.10 -0.21 19.87
N ILE A 106 2.16 -0.06 18.55
CA ILE A 106 3.40 -0.25 17.78
C ILE A 106 4.43 0.81 18.18
N LYS A 107 4.07 2.08 18.20
CA LYS A 107 5.01 3.17 18.54
C LYS A 107 5.54 3.07 19.98
N LYS A 108 4.75 2.52 20.90
CA LYS A 108 5.19 2.27 22.28
C LYS A 108 6.20 1.12 22.37
N SER A 109 5.98 0.02 21.65
CA SER A 109 6.75 -1.22 21.80
C SER A 109 7.86 -1.36 20.76
N PHE A 110 7.73 -0.72 19.58
CA PHE A 110 8.63 -0.79 18.43
C PHE A 110 8.84 0.62 17.81
N PRO A 111 9.44 1.57 18.55
CA PRO A 111 9.54 2.98 18.14
C PRO A 111 10.30 3.20 16.81
N GLU A 112 11.21 2.29 16.47
CA GLU A 112 12.01 2.38 15.24
C GLU A 112 11.27 1.89 13.98
N ILE A 113 10.10 1.23 14.12
CA ILE A 113 9.29 0.82 12.99
C ILE A 113 8.36 1.98 12.61
N LEU A 114 8.42 2.38 11.34
CA LEU A 114 7.55 3.41 10.80
C LEU A 114 6.14 2.83 10.58
N VAL A 115 5.15 3.55 11.08
CA VAL A 115 3.73 3.23 10.89
C VAL A 115 3.16 4.14 9.80
N VAL A 116 2.80 3.53 8.66
CA VAL A 116 2.01 4.15 7.61
C VAL A 116 0.54 3.87 7.92
N ALA A 117 -0.27 4.89 8.09
CA ALA A 117 -1.71 4.74 8.34
C ALA A 117 -2.47 4.89 7.02
N ASP A 118 -3.15 3.83 6.55
CA ASP A 118 -4.10 3.97 5.44
C ASP A 118 -5.25 4.88 5.86
N THR A 119 -5.51 5.90 5.05
CA THR A 119 -6.52 6.91 5.35
C THR A 119 -7.65 6.79 4.34
N CYS A 120 -8.63 5.97 4.69
CA CYS A 120 -9.81 5.71 3.88
C CYS A 120 -11.04 5.49 4.76
N LEU A 121 -12.23 5.60 4.17
CA LEU A 121 -13.49 5.33 4.85
C LEU A 121 -14.05 3.93 4.54
N CYS A 122 -13.61 3.26 3.46
CA CYS A 122 -14.26 2.05 2.95
C CYS A 122 -14.22 0.84 3.89
N GLU A 123 -13.25 0.75 4.77
CA GLU A 123 -13.17 -0.28 5.81
C GLU A 123 -14.16 -0.01 6.96
N PHE A 124 -14.58 1.25 7.13
CA PHE A 124 -15.34 1.77 8.26
C PHE A 124 -16.80 2.10 7.90
N THR A 125 -17.11 2.25 6.61
CA THR A 125 -18.48 2.47 6.15
C THR A 125 -19.25 1.16 5.99
N ASP A 126 -20.55 1.17 6.32
CA ASP A 126 -21.43 0.01 6.17
C ASP A 126 -21.71 -0.33 4.70
N HIS A 127 -21.62 0.64 3.81
CA HIS A 127 -21.79 0.49 2.36
C HIS A 127 -20.50 0.15 1.60
N GLY A 128 -19.30 0.22 2.25
CA GLY A 128 -18.01 -0.15 1.66
C GLY A 128 -17.47 0.80 0.60
N HIS A 129 -18.00 2.00 0.41
CA HIS A 129 -17.43 3.05 -0.44
C HIS A 129 -16.47 3.97 0.33
N CYS A 130 -15.58 4.65 -0.41
CA CYS A 130 -14.49 5.46 0.14
C CYS A 130 -14.90 6.90 0.51
N GLY A 131 -16.18 7.25 0.42
CA GLY A 131 -16.70 8.59 0.68
C GLY A 131 -18.15 8.58 1.18
N VAL A 132 -18.66 9.75 1.48
CA VAL A 132 -20.06 9.99 1.86
C VAL A 132 -20.98 9.72 0.67
N ILE A 133 -22.17 9.16 0.94
CA ILE A 133 -23.15 8.85 -0.09
C ILE A 133 -24.42 9.64 0.13
N GLU A 134 -24.90 10.27 -0.95
CA GLU A 134 -26.24 10.84 -1.02
C GLU A 134 -26.90 10.47 -2.34
N ASN A 135 -28.16 10.02 -2.30
CA ASN A 135 -28.94 9.60 -3.48
C ASN A 135 -28.26 8.56 -4.38
N GLY A 136 -27.36 7.73 -3.83
CA GLY A 136 -26.60 6.69 -4.56
C GLY A 136 -25.34 7.21 -5.25
N GLU A 137 -24.96 8.46 -5.05
CA GLU A 137 -23.74 9.07 -5.56
C GLU A 137 -22.72 9.30 -4.43
N ILE A 138 -21.43 9.19 -4.76
CA ILE A 138 -20.34 9.49 -3.85
C ILE A 138 -20.08 10.98 -3.91
N LEU A 139 -20.22 11.67 -2.76
CA LEU A 139 -19.99 13.11 -2.64
C LEU A 139 -18.50 13.37 -2.35
N ASN A 140 -17.84 14.04 -3.29
CA ASN A 140 -16.41 14.35 -3.19
C ASN A 140 -16.14 15.28 -2.00
N ASP A 141 -16.70 16.49 -2.04
CA ASP A 141 -16.32 17.56 -1.12
C ASP A 141 -16.74 17.26 0.33
N GLU A 142 -17.90 16.64 0.53
CA GLU A 142 -18.39 16.21 1.85
C GLU A 142 -17.52 15.10 2.46
N SER A 143 -16.83 14.34 1.61
CA SER A 143 -15.89 13.29 2.07
C SER A 143 -14.56 13.87 2.57
N LEU A 144 -14.13 15.03 2.05
CA LEU A 144 -12.83 15.64 2.36
C LEU A 144 -12.67 15.97 3.86
N ASP A 145 -13.72 16.48 4.49
CA ASP A 145 -13.69 16.82 5.93
C ASP A 145 -13.48 15.57 6.80
N LEU A 146 -14.09 14.43 6.44
CA LEU A 146 -13.92 13.17 7.18
C LEU A 146 -12.52 12.62 6.98
N LEU A 147 -11.94 12.78 5.80
CA LEU A 147 -10.56 12.36 5.50
C LEU A 147 -9.54 13.21 6.26
N LYS A 148 -9.75 14.52 6.33
CA LYS A 148 -8.96 15.43 7.17
C LYS A 148 -8.99 15.01 8.64
N GLN A 149 -10.18 14.75 9.20
CA GLN A 149 -10.34 14.28 10.58
C GLN A 149 -9.63 12.95 10.80
N THR A 150 -9.76 12.00 9.86
CA THR A 150 -9.10 10.70 9.93
C THR A 150 -7.58 10.86 9.98
N ALA A 151 -7.00 11.63 9.06
CA ALA A 151 -5.55 11.88 9.01
C ALA A 151 -5.03 12.51 10.30
N VAL A 152 -5.72 13.54 10.81
CA VAL A 152 -5.34 14.22 12.05
C VAL A 152 -5.43 13.28 13.26
N SER A 153 -6.46 12.42 13.34
CA SER A 153 -6.58 11.45 14.44
C SER A 153 -5.48 10.37 14.39
N GLN A 154 -5.11 9.92 13.20
CA GLN A 154 -4.00 8.99 12.99
C GLN A 154 -2.65 9.61 13.35
N ALA A 155 -2.41 10.88 12.98
CA ALA A 155 -1.23 11.65 13.37
C ALA A 155 -1.13 11.80 14.89
N LYS A 156 -2.23 12.16 15.58
CA LYS A 156 -2.30 12.22 17.06
C LYS A 156 -2.00 10.88 17.73
N ALA A 157 -2.33 9.79 17.08
CA ALA A 157 -2.01 8.44 17.58
C ALA A 157 -0.53 8.07 17.41
N GLY A 158 0.24 8.84 16.63
CA GLY A 158 1.66 8.66 16.38
C GLY A 158 2.00 7.99 15.05
N ALA A 159 1.11 8.03 14.06
CA ALA A 159 1.45 7.59 12.70
C ALA A 159 2.60 8.43 12.15
N ASP A 160 3.59 7.76 11.54
CA ASP A 160 4.75 8.41 10.95
C ASP A 160 4.48 8.92 9.53
N ILE A 161 3.53 8.30 8.82
CA ILE A 161 3.14 8.63 7.44
C ILE A 161 1.63 8.49 7.30
N ILE A 162 0.97 9.45 6.67
CA ILE A 162 -0.44 9.38 6.31
C ILE A 162 -0.56 8.94 4.85
N ALA A 163 -1.36 7.90 4.59
CA ALA A 163 -1.49 7.33 3.24
C ALA A 163 -2.95 7.34 2.76
N PRO A 164 -3.44 8.48 2.21
CA PRO A 164 -4.81 8.60 1.74
C PRO A 164 -5.05 7.76 0.49
N SER A 165 -6.07 6.89 0.53
CA SER A 165 -6.31 5.87 -0.49
C SER A 165 -7.70 5.95 -1.14
N ASN A 166 -8.44 7.01 -0.91
CA ASN A 166 -9.83 7.16 -1.34
C ASN A 166 -10.03 7.68 -2.76
N MET A 167 -9.05 8.38 -3.36
CA MET A 167 -9.11 8.96 -4.71
C MET A 167 -10.19 10.06 -4.86
N MET A 168 -10.44 10.86 -3.83
CA MET A 168 -11.27 12.08 -3.95
C MET A 168 -10.42 13.22 -4.52
N ASP A 169 -11.02 14.08 -5.33
CA ASP A 169 -10.33 15.27 -5.85
C ASP A 169 -10.00 16.24 -4.70
N GLY A 170 -8.74 16.72 -4.63
CA GLY A 170 -8.28 17.68 -3.61
C GLY A 170 -8.00 17.06 -2.23
N PHE A 171 -8.02 15.75 -2.10
CA PHE A 171 -7.88 15.07 -0.80
C PHE A 171 -6.49 15.26 -0.16
N VAL A 172 -5.43 15.33 -0.95
CA VAL A 172 -4.07 15.57 -0.43
C VAL A 172 -3.97 16.97 0.15
N GLN A 173 -4.48 17.99 -0.56
CA GLN A 173 -4.49 19.38 -0.09
C GLN A 173 -5.19 19.52 1.26
N VAL A 174 -6.43 19.01 1.36
CA VAL A 174 -7.23 19.12 2.59
C VAL A 174 -6.59 18.37 3.77
N ILE A 175 -5.99 17.21 3.53
CA ILE A 175 -5.24 16.47 4.54
C ILE A 175 -4.00 17.25 4.98
N ARG A 176 -3.21 17.81 4.04
CA ARG A 176 -2.04 18.63 4.38
C ARG A 176 -2.42 19.84 5.21
N GLU A 177 -3.45 20.59 4.79
CA GLU A 177 -3.99 21.72 5.56
C GLU A 177 -4.40 21.28 6.98
N GLY A 178 -5.10 20.15 7.12
CA GLY A 178 -5.53 19.64 8.42
C GLY A 178 -4.39 19.22 9.33
N LEU A 179 -3.35 18.60 8.79
CA LEU A 179 -2.16 18.24 9.55
C LEU A 179 -1.41 19.51 10.00
N ASP A 180 -1.26 20.51 9.15
CA ASP A 180 -0.59 21.77 9.46
C ASP A 180 -1.38 22.59 10.50
N GLU A 181 -2.71 22.67 10.40
CA GLU A 181 -3.58 23.30 11.39
C GLU A 181 -3.49 22.64 12.79
N ALA A 182 -3.11 21.35 12.82
CA ALA A 182 -2.93 20.58 14.05
C ALA A 182 -1.46 20.49 14.52
N ASP A 183 -0.56 21.31 13.95
CA ASP A 183 0.88 21.38 14.23
C ASP A 183 1.69 20.10 13.84
N PHE A 184 1.17 19.28 12.91
CA PHE A 184 1.84 18.09 12.37
C PHE A 184 2.59 18.38 11.07
N TYR A 185 3.41 19.40 11.02
CA TYR A 185 4.16 19.87 9.84
C TYR A 185 5.13 18.83 9.28
N ASP A 186 5.68 17.96 10.13
CA ASP A 186 6.72 16.99 9.76
C ASP A 186 6.17 15.61 9.34
N ILE A 187 4.85 15.40 9.34
CA ILE A 187 4.25 14.13 8.91
C ILE A 187 4.08 14.14 7.39
N PRO A 188 4.80 13.26 6.66
CA PRO A 188 4.66 13.17 5.21
C PRO A 188 3.35 12.50 4.79
N ILE A 189 2.90 12.85 3.57
CA ILE A 189 1.74 12.25 2.91
C ILE A 189 2.21 11.32 1.80
N MET A 190 1.82 10.04 1.90
CA MET A 190 2.05 9.00 0.89
C MET A 190 0.75 8.77 0.13
N SER A 191 0.50 9.59 -0.91
CA SER A 191 -0.75 9.54 -1.64
C SER A 191 -0.86 8.32 -2.55
N TYR A 192 -2.05 7.70 -2.55
CA TYR A 192 -2.42 6.74 -3.60
C TYR A 192 -2.80 7.47 -4.90
N ALA A 193 -1.91 8.34 -5.35
CA ALA A 193 -2.11 9.25 -6.47
C ALA A 193 -2.55 8.56 -7.77
N VAL A 194 -2.08 7.32 -7.99
CA VAL A 194 -2.33 6.57 -9.22
C VAL A 194 -2.97 5.23 -8.88
N LYS A 195 -4.28 5.27 -8.57
CA LYS A 195 -5.04 4.09 -8.19
C LYS A 195 -6.14 3.76 -9.20
N TYR A 196 -6.00 2.63 -9.87
CA TYR A 196 -6.93 2.15 -10.87
C TYR A 196 -8.08 1.33 -10.29
N ALA A 197 -9.27 1.36 -10.93
CA ALA A 197 -10.37 0.46 -10.66
C ALA A 197 -10.03 -0.95 -11.15
N SER A 198 -9.41 -1.76 -10.30
CA SER A 198 -8.76 -3.01 -10.70
C SER A 198 -9.51 -4.25 -10.23
N ALA A 199 -9.52 -5.29 -11.10
CA ALA A 199 -9.97 -6.63 -10.77
C ALA A 199 -9.04 -7.35 -9.76
N PHE A 200 -7.80 -6.89 -9.59
CA PHE A 200 -6.84 -7.47 -8.64
C PHE A 200 -7.14 -7.18 -7.17
N TYR A 201 -8.20 -6.44 -6.82
CA TYR A 201 -8.54 -6.10 -5.42
C TYR A 201 -9.48 -7.09 -4.73
N GLY A 202 -9.91 -8.16 -5.40
CA GLY A 202 -10.83 -9.15 -4.82
C GLY A 202 -10.39 -9.63 -3.42
N PRO A 203 -9.18 -10.21 -3.27
CA PRO A 203 -8.73 -10.72 -1.99
C PRO A 203 -8.58 -9.65 -0.89
N PHE A 204 -8.27 -8.40 -1.23
CA PHE A 204 -8.23 -7.28 -0.27
C PHE A 204 -9.64 -6.99 0.27
N ARG A 205 -10.66 -7.00 -0.59
CA ARG A 205 -12.04 -6.76 -0.16
C ARG A 205 -12.51 -7.81 0.83
N ASP A 206 -12.10 -9.06 0.64
CA ASP A 206 -12.35 -10.15 1.59
C ASP A 206 -11.61 -9.88 2.91
N ALA A 207 -10.33 -9.50 2.83
CA ALA A 207 -9.48 -9.28 3.99
C ALA A 207 -9.92 -8.09 4.85
N ALA A 208 -10.35 -6.99 4.25
CA ALA A 208 -10.74 -5.76 4.93
C ALA A 208 -12.26 -5.64 5.18
N GLY A 209 -13.06 -6.60 4.69
CA GLY A 209 -14.52 -6.51 4.74
C GLY A 209 -15.07 -5.23 4.09
N SER A 210 -14.43 -4.79 2.98
CA SER A 210 -14.68 -3.49 2.33
C SER A 210 -15.28 -3.61 0.93
N ALA A 211 -15.97 -4.72 0.64
CA ALA A 211 -16.66 -4.89 -0.63
C ALA A 211 -17.81 -3.88 -0.76
N PRO A 212 -17.91 -3.11 -1.87
CA PRO A 212 -19.05 -2.23 -2.11
C PRO A 212 -20.36 -3.00 -2.06
N GLN A 213 -21.34 -2.49 -1.31
CA GLN A 213 -22.66 -3.13 -1.19
C GLN A 213 -23.55 -2.83 -2.40
N PHE A 214 -23.20 -1.83 -3.21
CA PHE A 214 -23.87 -1.50 -4.48
C PHE A 214 -22.87 -0.87 -5.46
N GLY A 215 -23.18 -0.88 -6.76
CA GLY A 215 -22.38 -0.25 -7.79
C GLY A 215 -20.94 -0.78 -7.87
N ASP A 216 -20.03 0.12 -8.21
CA ASP A 216 -18.59 -0.11 -8.26
C ASP A 216 -17.82 1.15 -7.83
N ARG A 217 -16.50 1.17 -7.98
CA ARG A 217 -15.65 2.31 -7.59
C ARG A 217 -15.11 3.09 -8.79
N LYS A 218 -15.68 2.90 -9.99
CA LYS A 218 -15.15 3.50 -11.22
C LYS A 218 -15.46 4.99 -11.36
N SER A 219 -16.35 5.53 -10.53
CA SER A 219 -16.63 6.97 -10.50
C SER A 219 -15.52 7.79 -9.85
N TYR A 220 -14.61 7.14 -9.06
CA TYR A 220 -13.50 7.82 -8.38
C TYR A 220 -12.15 7.08 -8.47
N GLN A 221 -12.09 5.84 -8.94
CA GLN A 221 -10.83 5.18 -9.27
C GLN A 221 -10.65 5.17 -10.79
N MET A 222 -9.42 5.38 -11.27
CA MET A 222 -9.11 5.52 -12.69
C MET A 222 -9.49 4.30 -13.52
N ASP A 223 -9.85 4.53 -14.77
CA ASP A 223 -10.09 3.45 -15.75
C ASP A 223 -8.76 2.75 -16.10
N PRO A 224 -8.67 1.41 -15.99
CA PRO A 224 -7.47 0.64 -16.36
C PRO A 224 -7.00 0.85 -17.81
N ALA A 225 -7.86 1.33 -18.69
CA ALA A 225 -7.53 1.63 -20.09
C ALA A 225 -6.80 2.98 -20.28
N ASN A 226 -6.80 3.86 -19.24
CA ASN A 226 -6.27 5.21 -19.36
C ASN A 226 -4.84 5.29 -18.82
N ARG A 227 -3.90 5.70 -19.66
CA ARG A 227 -2.49 5.91 -19.31
C ARG A 227 -2.20 7.36 -18.96
N GLU A 228 -2.65 8.29 -19.79
CA GLU A 228 -2.32 9.72 -19.66
C GLU A 228 -2.99 10.37 -18.42
N GLU A 229 -4.09 9.82 -17.94
CA GLU A 229 -4.78 10.25 -16.72
C GLU A 229 -3.87 10.12 -15.48
N ALA A 230 -3.09 9.04 -15.40
CA ALA A 230 -2.18 8.77 -14.30
C ALA A 230 -1.17 9.90 -14.05
N LEU A 231 -0.69 10.58 -15.10
CA LEU A 231 0.22 11.69 -14.96
C LEU A 231 -0.48 12.94 -14.42
N ARG A 232 -1.73 13.17 -14.81
CA ARG A 232 -2.51 14.30 -14.28
C ARG A 232 -2.77 14.13 -12.79
N GLU A 233 -3.22 12.94 -12.38
CA GLU A 233 -3.44 12.60 -10.97
C GLU A 233 -2.15 12.75 -10.15
N ALA A 234 -1.05 12.15 -10.61
CA ALA A 234 0.25 12.23 -9.93
C ALA A 234 0.76 13.67 -9.78
N ILE A 235 0.59 14.50 -10.80
CA ILE A 235 1.01 15.91 -10.77
C ILE A 235 0.10 16.73 -9.85
N SER A 236 -1.20 16.48 -9.84
CA SER A 236 -2.14 17.15 -8.93
C SER A 236 -1.77 16.87 -7.48
N ASP A 237 -1.59 15.60 -7.12
CA ASP A 237 -1.25 15.21 -5.74
C ASP A 237 0.13 15.76 -5.30
N GLU A 238 1.14 15.78 -6.20
CA GLU A 238 2.43 16.42 -5.93
C GLU A 238 2.26 17.92 -5.66
N GLN A 239 1.43 18.62 -6.43
CA GLN A 239 1.15 20.06 -6.24
C GLN A 239 0.32 20.33 -4.97
N GLU A 240 -0.54 19.42 -4.56
CA GLU A 240 -1.34 19.47 -3.35
C GLU A 240 -0.52 19.20 -2.07
N GLY A 241 0.74 18.72 -2.20
CA GLY A 241 1.65 18.52 -1.08
C GLY A 241 1.91 17.06 -0.70
N ALA A 242 1.73 16.11 -1.62
CA ALA A 242 2.20 14.74 -1.41
C ALA A 242 3.73 14.68 -1.38
N ASP A 243 4.28 13.82 -0.51
CA ASP A 243 5.71 13.53 -0.38
C ASP A 243 6.10 12.22 -1.06
N PHE A 244 5.14 11.31 -1.26
CA PHE A 244 5.28 10.04 -1.96
C PHE A 244 4.08 9.83 -2.88
N LEU A 245 4.31 9.16 -4.02
CA LEU A 245 3.26 8.81 -4.97
C LEU A 245 3.16 7.29 -5.12
N ILE A 246 2.00 6.71 -4.77
CA ILE A 246 1.74 5.28 -4.91
C ILE A 246 1.11 5.00 -6.27
N VAL A 247 1.64 3.99 -6.99
CA VAL A 247 1.01 3.38 -8.17
C VAL A 247 0.37 2.05 -7.75
N LYS A 248 -0.94 1.93 -7.91
CA LYS A 248 -1.74 0.77 -7.49
C LYS A 248 -2.77 0.37 -8.56
N PRO A 249 -2.75 -0.90 -9.04
CA PRO A 249 -1.77 -1.97 -8.81
C PRO A 249 -0.41 -1.68 -9.44
N SER A 250 0.57 -2.60 -9.29
CA SER A 250 1.91 -2.37 -9.81
C SER A 250 2.33 -3.31 -10.93
N LEU A 251 2.12 -4.61 -10.79
CA LEU A 251 2.73 -5.60 -11.69
C LEU A 251 2.27 -5.43 -13.16
N SER A 252 0.98 -5.16 -13.36
CA SER A 252 0.41 -4.92 -14.70
C SER A 252 0.46 -3.45 -15.13
N TYR A 253 1.09 -2.56 -14.34
CA TYR A 253 1.13 -1.10 -14.50
C TYR A 253 2.56 -0.55 -14.43
N LEU A 254 3.57 -1.37 -14.84
CA LEU A 254 4.98 -0.97 -14.81
C LEU A 254 5.28 0.16 -15.82
N ASP A 255 4.53 0.25 -16.91
CA ASP A 255 4.56 1.35 -17.86
C ASP A 255 4.11 2.66 -17.21
N ILE A 256 3.00 2.64 -16.50
CA ILE A 256 2.48 3.78 -15.72
C ILE A 256 3.50 4.22 -14.66
N MET A 257 4.03 3.25 -13.90
CA MET A 257 5.05 3.54 -12.89
C MET A 257 6.28 4.21 -13.48
N ARG A 258 6.74 3.76 -14.66
CA ARG A 258 7.87 4.38 -15.35
C ARG A 258 7.54 5.80 -15.80
N ASP A 259 6.32 6.03 -16.29
CA ASP A 259 5.88 7.36 -16.69
C ASP A 259 5.80 8.32 -15.51
N VAL A 260 5.19 7.91 -14.39
CA VAL A 260 5.16 8.70 -13.15
C VAL A 260 6.59 9.02 -12.71
N LYS A 261 7.48 8.01 -12.61
CA LYS A 261 8.87 8.22 -12.18
C LYS A 261 9.67 9.16 -13.11
N ASN A 262 9.37 9.18 -14.37
CA ASN A 262 10.04 10.09 -15.31
C ASN A 262 9.55 11.56 -15.21
N ASN A 263 8.41 11.79 -14.56
CA ASN A 263 7.76 13.10 -14.47
C ASN A 263 7.71 13.68 -13.05
N THR A 264 8.26 12.99 -12.04
CA THR A 264 8.35 13.48 -10.66
C THR A 264 9.75 13.25 -10.09
N ASN A 265 10.15 14.09 -9.14
CA ASN A 265 11.33 13.88 -8.30
C ASN A 265 10.98 13.19 -6.97
N LEU A 266 9.69 13.03 -6.66
CA LEU A 266 9.25 12.34 -5.44
C LEU A 266 9.57 10.85 -5.49
N PRO A 267 9.70 10.20 -4.32
CA PRO A 267 9.74 8.75 -4.23
C PRO A 267 8.44 8.14 -4.76
N VAL A 268 8.56 7.19 -5.71
CA VAL A 268 7.42 6.44 -6.22
C VAL A 268 7.32 5.11 -5.47
N VAL A 269 6.12 4.75 -5.05
CA VAL A 269 5.84 3.55 -4.27
C VAL A 269 5.01 2.58 -5.12
N ALA A 270 5.48 1.35 -5.25
CA ALA A 270 4.74 0.28 -5.91
C ALA A 270 3.83 -0.42 -4.92
N TYR A 271 2.54 -0.63 -5.24
CA TYR A 271 1.71 -1.53 -4.46
C TYR A 271 1.53 -2.86 -5.17
N ASN A 272 2.24 -3.89 -4.69
CA ASN A 272 2.03 -5.28 -5.08
C ASN A 272 0.78 -5.80 -4.37
N VAL A 273 -0.36 -5.78 -5.09
CA VAL A 273 -1.68 -5.93 -4.50
C VAL A 273 -2.09 -7.39 -4.22
N SER A 274 -3.17 -7.53 -3.49
CA SER A 274 -3.69 -8.80 -3.00
C SER A 274 -3.96 -9.85 -4.09
N GLY A 275 -4.50 -9.45 -5.24
CA GLY A 275 -4.72 -10.36 -6.36
C GLY A 275 -3.42 -10.83 -7.02
N GLU A 276 -2.42 -9.95 -7.12
CA GLU A 276 -1.09 -10.33 -7.61
C GLU A 276 -0.42 -11.33 -6.64
N TYR A 277 -0.53 -11.11 -5.32
CA TYR A 277 -0.09 -12.05 -4.29
C TYR A 277 -0.80 -13.40 -4.41
N ALA A 278 -2.13 -13.40 -4.43
CA ALA A 278 -2.96 -14.61 -4.50
C ALA A 278 -2.66 -15.46 -5.75
N MET A 279 -2.47 -14.83 -6.91
CA MET A 279 -2.11 -15.50 -8.16
C MET A 279 -0.78 -16.25 -8.04
N VAL A 280 0.24 -15.64 -7.45
CA VAL A 280 1.55 -16.26 -7.23
C VAL A 280 1.43 -17.42 -6.25
N LYS A 281 0.77 -17.22 -5.09
CA LYS A 281 0.56 -18.30 -4.10
C LYS A 281 -0.17 -19.48 -4.72
N ALA A 282 -1.25 -19.26 -5.47
CA ALA A 282 -1.99 -20.33 -6.13
C ALA A 282 -1.14 -21.10 -7.15
N ALA A 283 -0.37 -20.42 -8.00
CA ALA A 283 0.48 -21.08 -8.97
C ALA A 283 1.64 -21.84 -8.32
N ALA A 284 2.23 -21.29 -7.24
CA ALA A 284 3.31 -21.95 -6.49
C ALA A 284 2.82 -23.21 -5.76
N GLN A 285 1.64 -23.14 -5.10
CA GLN A 285 1.01 -24.29 -4.43
C GLN A 285 0.74 -25.46 -5.39
N ASN A 286 0.45 -25.18 -6.66
CA ASN A 286 0.29 -26.19 -7.69
C ASN A 286 1.62 -26.65 -8.31
N GLY A 287 2.76 -26.12 -7.88
CA GLY A 287 4.08 -26.50 -8.40
C GLY A 287 4.37 -26.00 -9.82
N TRP A 288 3.60 -25.03 -10.34
CA TRP A 288 3.76 -24.52 -11.70
C TRP A 288 4.86 -23.47 -11.80
N ILE A 289 5.16 -22.78 -10.69
CA ILE A 289 6.22 -21.78 -10.58
C ILE A 289 7.00 -21.96 -9.28
N ASP A 290 8.25 -21.50 -9.28
CA ASP A 290 9.11 -21.41 -8.10
C ASP A 290 8.79 -20.07 -7.40
N GLU A 291 8.21 -20.14 -6.20
CA GLU A 291 7.71 -18.95 -5.47
C GLU A 291 8.83 -17.94 -5.19
N GLU A 292 9.97 -18.39 -4.64
CA GLU A 292 11.09 -17.50 -4.31
C GLU A 292 11.59 -16.75 -5.56
N LYS A 293 11.77 -17.46 -6.67
CA LYS A 293 12.28 -16.86 -7.89
C LYS A 293 11.32 -15.87 -8.51
N ILE A 294 10.03 -16.22 -8.61
CA ILE A 294 9.04 -15.34 -9.24
C ILE A 294 8.81 -14.08 -8.39
N VAL A 295 8.76 -14.20 -7.05
CA VAL A 295 8.58 -13.07 -6.15
C VAL A 295 9.76 -12.11 -6.27
N LEU A 296 11.00 -12.57 -6.22
CA LEU A 296 12.18 -11.74 -6.40
C LEU A 296 12.22 -11.08 -7.79
N GLU A 297 11.81 -11.78 -8.84
CA GLU A 297 11.73 -11.22 -10.20
C GLU A 297 10.68 -10.13 -10.32
N MET A 298 9.47 -10.36 -9.78
CA MET A 298 8.37 -9.38 -9.75
C MET A 298 8.79 -8.09 -9.03
N LEU A 299 9.30 -8.20 -7.79
CA LEU A 299 9.68 -7.02 -7.02
C LEU A 299 10.87 -6.28 -7.65
N THR A 300 11.82 -7.03 -8.22
CA THR A 300 12.90 -6.43 -9.01
C THR A 300 12.36 -5.69 -10.24
N SER A 301 11.30 -6.19 -10.88
CA SER A 301 10.69 -5.51 -12.03
C SER A 301 10.04 -4.18 -11.64
N MET A 302 9.41 -4.11 -10.46
CA MET A 302 8.87 -2.87 -9.89
C MET A 302 9.98 -1.85 -9.58
N LYS A 303 11.07 -2.30 -8.93
CA LYS A 303 12.26 -1.46 -8.71
C LYS A 303 12.84 -0.93 -10.02
N ARG A 304 13.00 -1.81 -11.03
CA ARG A 304 13.51 -1.44 -12.36
C ARG A 304 12.58 -0.47 -13.09
N ALA A 305 11.27 -0.56 -12.87
CA ALA A 305 10.30 0.41 -13.39
C ALA A 305 10.39 1.78 -12.72
N GLY A 306 11.02 1.89 -11.53
CA GLY A 306 11.27 3.17 -10.87
C GLY A 306 10.77 3.27 -9.44
N ALA A 307 10.22 2.20 -8.88
CA ALA A 307 9.79 2.19 -7.48
C ALA A 307 10.96 2.42 -6.53
N THR A 308 10.79 3.36 -5.61
CA THR A 308 11.69 3.57 -4.46
C THR A 308 11.36 2.58 -3.36
N LEU A 309 10.07 2.43 -3.05
CA LEU A 309 9.53 1.52 -2.03
C LEU A 309 8.51 0.58 -2.65
N ILE A 310 8.26 -0.55 -1.99
CA ILE A 310 7.27 -1.55 -2.43
C ILE A 310 6.42 -1.97 -1.23
N ILE A 311 5.12 -1.70 -1.29
CA ILE A 311 4.13 -2.27 -0.39
C ILE A 311 3.83 -3.69 -0.90
N THR A 312 4.11 -4.72 -0.10
CA THR A 312 3.89 -6.11 -0.51
C THR A 312 3.62 -7.06 0.64
N TYR A 313 2.68 -7.96 0.46
CA TYR A 313 2.40 -9.06 1.40
C TYR A 313 3.53 -10.09 1.44
N PHE A 314 4.44 -10.10 0.46
CA PHE A 314 5.64 -10.93 0.46
C PHE A 314 6.79 -10.36 1.31
N ALA A 315 6.64 -9.23 1.98
CA ALA A 315 7.74 -8.55 2.67
C ALA A 315 8.52 -9.46 3.62
N LYS A 316 7.82 -10.28 4.43
CA LYS A 316 8.46 -11.25 5.35
C LYS A 316 9.22 -12.36 4.62
N ASP A 317 8.68 -12.87 3.53
CA ASP A 317 9.33 -13.94 2.75
C ASP A 317 10.53 -13.39 2.00
N VAL A 318 10.40 -12.21 1.39
CA VAL A 318 11.50 -11.54 0.68
C VAL A 318 12.65 -11.19 1.63
N SER A 319 12.38 -10.70 2.83
CA SER A 319 13.43 -10.45 3.82
C SER A 319 14.21 -11.71 4.16
N LYS A 320 13.55 -12.88 4.27
CA LYS A 320 14.23 -14.18 4.44
C LYS A 320 15.04 -14.58 3.22
N TYR A 321 14.55 -14.31 1.99
CA TYR A 321 15.24 -14.65 0.75
C TYR A 321 16.51 -13.83 0.53
N LEU A 322 16.46 -12.54 0.91
CA LEU A 322 17.60 -11.63 0.78
C LEU A 322 18.71 -11.86 1.82
N ASN A 323 18.39 -12.48 2.97
CA ASN A 323 19.30 -12.73 4.07
C ASN A 323 19.88 -14.16 4.07
N LYS A 324 19.62 -14.95 3.02
CA LYS A 324 20.28 -16.25 2.77
C LYS A 324 21.66 -16.02 2.17
#